data_c0dd383b826feca3950893bb0e550aab
#
_entry.id   c0dd383b826feca3950893bb0e550aab
#
_cell.length_a   1.000
_cell.length_b   1.000
_cell.length_c   1.000
_cell.angle_alpha   90.00
_cell.angle_beta   90.00
_cell.angle_gamma   90.00
#
_symmetry.space_group_name_H-M   'P 1'
#
loop_
_entity.id
_entity.type
_entity.pdbx_description
1 polymer ?
#
loop_
_entity_poly.entity_id
_entity_poly.type
_entity_poly.pdbx_seq_one_letter_code
_entity_poly.pdbx_strand_id
1 'polypeptide(L)'
;MTRLVIVDDDAMVRTGLRLILGGEPDFDIVGEAEDGLRAMDVIRDLRPDVVLLDIRMPNQDGLTTTELLRAQPGPPRILVLTTFDADDMVLRALRLGADGFLLKDTPPPRMIEAVRAVAKGEPVLSPSVTRQVIAAATGGSGPALPRAREELGRLTERELEVAVEVAHGRSNAEIAERLYMSVATVKANITRIFAKLGTDNRVQVAMKVRDAGLL
;
A
#
# COMPACT_ATOMS: atom_id res chain seq x y z
N MET A 1 -14.24 12.50 -7.18
CA MET A 1 -13.60 13.25 -6.10
C MET A 1 -13.15 12.23 -5.07
N THR A 2 -11.87 12.15 -4.77
CA THR A 2 -11.32 11.14 -3.85
C THR A 2 -11.53 11.58 -2.40
N ARG A 3 -12.20 10.77 -1.61
CA ARG A 3 -12.50 11.07 -0.21
C ARG A 3 -11.34 10.64 0.68
N LEU A 4 -10.81 11.59 1.46
CA LEU A 4 -9.63 11.39 2.29
C LEU A 4 -9.97 11.49 3.76
N VAL A 5 -9.35 10.65 4.59
CA VAL A 5 -9.26 10.81 6.03
C VAL A 5 -7.79 10.94 6.42
N ILE A 6 -7.49 11.89 7.30
CA ILE A 6 -6.15 12.14 7.83
C ILE A 6 -6.10 11.66 9.29
N VAL A 7 -5.15 10.78 9.59
CA VAL A 7 -4.98 10.20 10.92
C VAL A 7 -3.54 10.43 11.39
N ASP A 8 -3.38 11.29 12.39
CA ASP A 8 -2.08 11.71 12.92
C ASP A 8 -2.31 12.31 14.31
N ASP A 9 -1.45 12.05 15.28
CA ASP A 9 -1.61 12.58 16.63
C ASP A 9 -1.21 14.08 16.72
N ASP A 10 -0.37 14.56 15.81
CA ASP A 10 0.04 15.96 15.76
C ASP A 10 -0.98 16.82 14.98
N ALA A 11 -1.67 17.72 15.68
CA ALA A 11 -2.62 18.66 15.10
C ALA A 11 -2.01 19.62 14.06
N MET A 12 -0.71 19.97 14.18
CA MET A 12 -0.02 20.80 13.19
C MET A 12 0.21 20.04 11.90
N VAL A 13 0.56 18.74 11.98
CA VAL A 13 0.71 17.88 10.82
C VAL A 13 -0.64 17.73 10.10
N ARG A 14 -1.73 17.46 10.83
CA ARG A 14 -3.08 17.39 10.22
C ARG A 14 -3.45 18.68 9.53
N THR A 15 -3.19 19.84 10.16
CA THR A 15 -3.44 21.15 9.55
C THR A 15 -2.61 21.35 8.27
N GLY A 16 -1.33 21.00 8.29
CA GLY A 16 -0.44 21.06 7.12
C GLY A 16 -0.94 20.19 5.96
N LEU A 17 -1.29 18.94 6.26
CA LEU A 17 -1.83 18.01 5.25
C LEU A 17 -3.16 18.51 4.67
N ARG A 18 -4.02 19.08 5.51
CA ARG A 18 -5.27 19.70 5.06
C ARG A 18 -5.02 20.87 4.10
N LEU A 19 -4.06 21.72 4.39
CA LEU A 19 -3.71 22.85 3.51
C LEU A 19 -3.14 22.39 2.17
N ILE A 20 -2.26 21.35 2.20
CA ILE A 20 -1.63 20.80 1.01
C ILE A 20 -2.67 20.09 0.10
N LEU A 21 -3.47 19.21 0.69
CA LEU A 21 -4.38 18.35 -0.07
C LEU A 21 -5.73 19.02 -0.35
N GLY A 22 -6.20 19.89 0.54
CA GLY A 22 -7.47 20.59 0.37
C GLY A 22 -7.45 21.67 -0.72
N GLY A 23 -6.27 22.05 -1.23
CA GLY A 23 -6.12 22.91 -2.41
C GLY A 23 -6.37 22.21 -3.74
N GLU A 24 -6.44 20.89 -3.75
CA GLU A 24 -6.60 20.09 -4.97
C GLU A 24 -8.09 19.82 -5.26
N PRO A 25 -8.56 20.12 -6.47
CA PRO A 25 -10.00 20.05 -6.80
C PRO A 25 -10.55 18.62 -6.88
N ASP A 26 -9.68 17.62 -6.95
CA ASP A 26 -10.04 16.20 -7.02
C ASP A 26 -10.03 15.50 -5.65
N PHE A 27 -9.71 16.22 -4.58
CA PHE A 27 -9.71 15.69 -3.21
C PHE A 27 -10.81 16.31 -2.34
N ASP A 28 -11.35 15.47 -1.44
CA ASP A 28 -12.30 15.87 -0.40
C ASP A 28 -11.84 15.29 0.95
N ILE A 29 -11.38 16.16 1.85
CA ILE A 29 -10.97 15.73 3.20
C ILE A 29 -12.21 15.64 4.07
N VAL A 30 -12.77 14.44 4.15
CA VAL A 30 -14.04 14.16 4.81
C VAL A 30 -13.92 14.00 6.32
N GLY A 31 -12.73 13.76 6.87
CA GLY A 31 -12.55 13.60 8.31
C GLY A 31 -11.10 13.56 8.75
N GLU A 32 -10.93 13.66 10.07
CA GLU A 32 -9.64 13.55 10.76
C GLU A 32 -9.78 12.72 12.04
N ALA A 33 -8.68 12.11 12.46
CA ALA A 33 -8.56 11.45 13.75
C ALA A 33 -7.17 11.68 14.35
N GLU A 34 -7.08 11.61 15.67
CA GLU A 34 -5.85 11.83 16.44
C GLU A 34 -5.16 10.54 16.90
N ASP A 35 -5.82 9.41 16.73
CA ASP A 35 -5.29 8.08 17.02
C ASP A 35 -6.04 6.99 16.25
N GLY A 36 -5.55 5.76 16.32
CA GLY A 36 -6.13 4.62 15.62
C GLY A 36 -7.51 4.23 16.12
N LEU A 37 -7.82 4.38 17.40
CA LEU A 37 -9.15 4.07 17.95
C LEU A 37 -10.19 5.01 17.36
N ARG A 38 -9.92 6.31 17.38
CA ARG A 38 -10.80 7.31 16.80
C ARG A 38 -10.90 7.16 15.28
N ALA A 39 -9.80 6.79 14.63
CA ALA A 39 -9.76 6.55 13.19
C ALA A 39 -10.73 5.45 12.76
N MET A 40 -10.84 4.36 13.51
CA MET A 40 -11.74 3.25 13.19
C MET A 40 -13.22 3.71 13.12
N ASP A 41 -13.66 4.57 14.04
CA ASP A 41 -15.01 5.12 14.04
C ASP A 41 -15.23 6.06 12.85
N VAL A 42 -14.29 7.02 12.66
CA VAL A 42 -14.35 8.00 11.56
C VAL A 42 -14.37 7.32 10.19
N ILE A 43 -13.53 6.31 9.98
CA ILE A 43 -13.45 5.57 8.72
C ILE A 43 -14.70 4.76 8.46
N ARG A 44 -15.24 4.08 9.48
CA ARG A 44 -16.50 3.33 9.38
C ARG A 44 -17.67 4.22 8.96
N ASP A 45 -17.79 5.41 9.58
CA ASP A 45 -18.90 6.32 9.36
C ASP A 45 -18.79 7.08 8.04
N LEU A 46 -17.58 7.49 7.66
CA LEU A 46 -17.34 8.34 6.50
C LEU A 46 -16.98 7.57 5.23
N ARG A 47 -16.52 6.31 5.33
CA ARG A 47 -16.12 5.45 4.20
C ARG A 47 -15.23 6.17 3.18
N PRO A 48 -14.02 6.59 3.57
CA PRO A 48 -13.10 7.26 2.67
C PRO A 48 -12.55 6.29 1.61
N ASP A 49 -12.05 6.85 0.50
CA ASP A 49 -11.33 6.10 -0.51
C ASP A 49 -9.87 5.84 -0.09
N VAL A 50 -9.26 6.85 0.57
CA VAL A 50 -7.86 6.80 1.03
C VAL A 50 -7.77 7.30 2.46
N VAL A 51 -6.97 6.61 3.26
CA VAL A 51 -6.56 7.03 4.61
C VAL A 51 -5.08 7.35 4.61
N LEU A 52 -4.73 8.58 4.98
CA LEU A 52 -3.36 8.96 5.32
C LEU A 52 -3.18 8.65 6.81
N LEU A 53 -2.26 7.75 7.12
CA LEU A 53 -2.15 7.15 8.45
C LEU A 53 -0.73 7.27 9.00
N ASP A 54 -0.57 8.00 10.11
CA ASP A 54 0.70 7.93 10.85
C ASP A 54 0.87 6.59 11.54
N ILE A 55 2.13 6.17 11.71
CA ILE A 55 2.47 4.94 12.44
C ILE A 55 2.45 5.18 13.95
N ARG A 56 3.05 6.28 14.40
CA ARG A 56 3.29 6.51 15.83
C ARG A 56 2.21 7.40 16.44
N MET A 57 1.22 6.76 17.01
CA MET A 57 0.13 7.46 17.68
C MET A 57 -0.14 6.84 19.05
N PRO A 58 -0.66 7.61 20.01
CA PRO A 58 -1.09 7.08 21.31
C PRO A 58 -2.27 6.13 21.16
N ASN A 59 -2.59 5.40 22.22
CA ASN A 59 -3.71 4.47 22.34
C ASN A 59 -3.67 3.31 21.34
N GLN A 60 -3.74 3.56 20.05
CA GLN A 60 -3.64 2.56 18.98
C GLN A 60 -2.76 3.09 17.85
N ASP A 61 -1.68 2.38 17.56
CA ASP A 61 -0.73 2.74 16.51
C ASP A 61 -1.26 2.47 15.09
N GLY A 62 -0.58 3.03 14.09
CA GLY A 62 -0.98 2.90 12.69
C GLY A 62 -0.82 1.48 12.13
N LEU A 63 0.10 0.67 12.65
CA LEU A 63 0.27 -0.72 12.23
C LEU A 63 -0.92 -1.57 12.65
N THR A 64 -1.31 -1.46 13.92
CA THR A 64 -2.51 -2.11 14.47
C THR A 64 -3.77 -1.63 13.74
N THR A 65 -3.86 -0.32 13.47
CA THR A 65 -4.98 0.26 12.72
C THR A 65 -5.04 -0.29 11.29
N THR A 66 -3.89 -0.43 10.61
CA THR A 66 -3.81 -1.03 9.28
C THR A 66 -4.33 -2.47 9.28
N GLU A 67 -3.90 -3.29 10.23
CA GLU A 67 -4.34 -4.68 10.37
C GLU A 67 -5.85 -4.79 10.58
N LEU A 68 -6.40 -3.99 11.49
CA LEU A 68 -7.84 -3.96 11.78
C LEU A 68 -8.67 -3.48 10.58
N LEU A 69 -8.20 -2.48 9.83
CA LEU A 69 -8.87 -2.01 8.62
C LEU A 69 -8.86 -3.08 7.53
N ARG A 70 -7.75 -3.80 7.34
CA ARG A 70 -7.65 -4.86 6.35
C ARG A 70 -8.52 -6.08 6.65
N ALA A 71 -8.83 -6.32 7.91
CA ALA A 71 -9.78 -7.36 8.31
C ALA A 71 -11.25 -7.03 8.00
N GLN A 72 -11.57 -5.79 7.62
CA GLN A 72 -12.92 -5.36 7.27
C GLN A 72 -13.24 -5.62 5.79
N PRO A 73 -14.51 -5.84 5.43
CA PRO A 73 -14.93 -5.94 4.03
C PRO A 73 -14.84 -4.57 3.34
N GLY A 74 -14.15 -4.51 2.19
CA GLY A 74 -14.00 -3.30 1.40
C GLY A 74 -13.18 -2.20 2.09
N PRO A 75 -11.96 -2.51 2.57
CA PRO A 75 -11.14 -1.54 3.29
C PRO A 75 -10.74 -0.37 2.38
N PRO A 76 -10.54 0.84 2.92
CA PRO A 76 -9.99 1.96 2.18
C PRO A 76 -8.55 1.67 1.74
N ARG A 77 -8.02 2.45 0.83
CA ARG A 77 -6.59 2.47 0.54
C ARG A 77 -5.84 3.13 1.69
N ILE A 78 -4.70 2.59 2.06
CA ILE A 78 -3.92 3.06 3.21
C ILE A 78 -2.56 3.57 2.73
N LEU A 79 -2.35 4.88 2.85
CA LEU A 79 -1.08 5.53 2.62
C LEU A 79 -0.46 5.88 3.98
N VAL A 80 0.58 5.16 4.36
CA VAL A 80 1.27 5.38 5.63
C VAL A 80 2.20 6.58 5.53
N LEU A 81 2.12 7.47 6.52
CA LEU A 81 3.01 8.63 6.69
C LEU A 81 3.84 8.45 7.96
N THR A 82 5.13 8.78 7.91
CA THR A 82 6.01 8.74 9.08
C THR A 82 7.14 9.75 9.01
N THR A 83 7.68 10.11 10.17
CA THR A 83 8.86 11.00 10.25
C THR A 83 10.18 10.25 10.09
N PHE A 84 10.21 8.92 10.24
CA PHE A 84 11.45 8.13 10.24
C PHE A 84 11.34 6.83 9.43
N ASP A 85 12.42 6.55 8.68
CA ASP A 85 12.72 5.28 8.01
C ASP A 85 13.16 4.20 9.03
N ALA A 86 12.32 3.83 9.99
CA ALA A 86 12.61 2.63 10.78
C ALA A 86 12.33 1.42 9.88
N ASP A 87 13.39 0.81 9.36
CA ASP A 87 13.36 -0.27 8.36
C ASP A 87 12.34 -1.37 8.69
N ASP A 88 12.26 -1.79 9.95
CA ASP A 88 11.31 -2.81 10.40
C ASP A 88 9.85 -2.37 10.34
N MET A 89 9.55 -1.08 10.59
CA MET A 89 8.17 -0.58 10.55
C MET A 89 7.62 -0.48 9.13
N VAL A 90 8.46 -0.08 8.19
CA VAL A 90 8.10 -0.01 6.77
C VAL A 90 7.69 -1.39 6.26
N LEU A 91 8.55 -2.39 6.48
CA LEU A 91 8.29 -3.76 6.05
C LEU A 91 7.05 -4.34 6.74
N ARG A 92 6.84 -4.03 8.02
CA ARG A 92 5.64 -4.45 8.74
C ARG A 92 4.38 -3.81 8.18
N ALA A 93 4.37 -2.49 7.92
CA ALA A 93 3.22 -1.79 7.33
C ALA A 93 2.82 -2.40 5.97
N LEU A 94 3.81 -2.65 5.11
CA LEU A 94 3.58 -3.27 3.81
C LEU A 94 3.08 -4.72 3.91
N ARG A 95 3.61 -5.51 4.85
CA ARG A 95 3.12 -6.88 5.13
C ARG A 95 1.68 -6.89 5.66
N LEU A 96 1.30 -5.89 6.44
CA LEU A 96 -0.06 -5.71 6.95
C LEU A 96 -1.03 -5.17 5.88
N GLY A 97 -0.53 -4.80 4.70
CA GLY A 97 -1.37 -4.44 3.56
C GLY A 97 -1.41 -2.96 3.23
N ALA A 98 -0.55 -2.11 3.79
CA ALA A 98 -0.49 -0.71 3.36
C ALA A 98 -0.27 -0.61 1.83
N ASP A 99 -1.01 0.28 1.16
CA ASP A 99 -0.91 0.49 -0.29
C ASP A 99 0.26 1.40 -0.67
N GLY A 100 0.73 2.20 0.27
CA GLY A 100 1.86 3.10 0.06
C GLY A 100 2.51 3.55 1.35
N PHE A 101 3.69 4.12 1.19
CA PHE A 101 4.49 4.62 2.29
C PHE A 101 5.25 5.88 1.87
N LEU A 102 5.10 6.96 2.63
CA LEU A 102 5.79 8.24 2.44
C LEU A 102 6.40 8.74 3.73
N LEU A 103 7.41 9.56 3.59
CA LEU A 103 7.93 10.37 4.68
C LEU A 103 7.11 11.66 4.82
N LYS A 104 6.89 12.13 6.04
CA LYS A 104 6.16 13.38 6.32
C LYS A 104 6.86 14.62 5.75
N ASP A 105 8.17 14.55 5.47
CA ASP A 105 8.95 15.58 4.80
C ASP A 105 8.89 15.52 3.27
N THR A 106 8.08 14.63 2.72
CA THR A 106 7.88 14.53 1.26
C THR A 106 7.32 15.85 0.71
N PRO A 107 7.93 16.43 -0.33
CA PRO A 107 7.46 17.67 -0.93
C PRO A 107 5.99 17.61 -1.35
N PRO A 108 5.18 18.69 -1.12
CA PRO A 108 3.76 18.72 -1.40
C PRO A 108 3.33 18.19 -2.79
N PRO A 109 3.99 18.54 -3.91
CA PRO A 109 3.59 18.01 -5.21
C PRO A 109 3.70 16.48 -5.28
N ARG A 110 4.75 15.89 -4.70
CA ARG A 110 4.93 14.44 -4.67
C ARG A 110 3.93 13.75 -3.75
N MET A 111 3.57 14.40 -2.64
CA MET A 111 2.53 13.88 -1.75
C MET A 111 1.17 13.82 -2.46
N ILE A 112 0.80 14.86 -3.19
CA ILE A 112 -0.42 14.93 -3.99
C ILE A 112 -0.43 13.80 -5.06
N GLU A 113 0.66 13.64 -5.80
CA GLU A 113 0.81 12.56 -6.78
C GLU A 113 0.65 11.18 -6.15
N ALA A 114 1.23 11.00 -4.96
CA ALA A 114 1.16 9.74 -4.22
C ALA A 114 -0.27 9.40 -3.79
N VAL A 115 -1.02 10.36 -3.27
CA VAL A 115 -2.44 10.17 -2.92
C VAL A 115 -3.26 9.80 -4.15
N ARG A 116 -3.02 10.46 -5.30
CA ARG A 116 -3.68 10.12 -6.57
C ARG A 116 -3.36 8.71 -7.05
N ALA A 117 -2.11 8.30 -6.94
CA ALA A 117 -1.68 6.97 -7.34
C ALA A 117 -2.32 5.89 -6.45
N VAL A 118 -2.26 6.08 -5.12
CA VAL A 118 -2.86 5.15 -4.16
C VAL A 118 -4.38 5.04 -4.36
N ALA A 119 -5.07 6.15 -4.61
CA ALA A 119 -6.51 6.13 -4.91
C ALA A 119 -6.85 5.28 -6.15
N LYS A 120 -5.93 5.19 -7.12
CA LYS A 120 -6.07 4.34 -8.32
C LYS A 120 -5.64 2.89 -8.09
N GLY A 121 -5.17 2.57 -6.87
CA GLY A 121 -4.62 1.26 -6.53
C GLY A 121 -3.19 1.04 -7.06
N GLU A 122 -2.48 2.11 -7.37
CA GLU A 122 -1.07 2.09 -7.74
C GLU A 122 -0.24 2.24 -6.44
N PRO A 123 0.71 1.36 -6.14
CA PRO A 123 1.50 1.44 -4.93
C PRO A 123 2.48 2.61 -5.02
N VAL A 124 2.69 3.25 -3.90
CA VAL A 124 3.67 4.34 -3.77
C VAL A 124 4.66 4.00 -2.69
N LEU A 125 5.94 3.96 -3.06
CA LEU A 125 7.05 3.80 -2.14
C LEU A 125 8.06 4.91 -2.40
N SER A 126 8.60 5.52 -1.34
CA SER A 126 9.74 6.41 -1.49
C SER A 126 10.97 5.62 -1.99
N PRO A 127 11.96 6.27 -2.64
CA PRO A 127 13.18 5.58 -3.08
C PRO A 127 13.95 4.90 -1.95
N SER A 128 13.92 5.45 -0.73
CA SER A 128 14.52 4.84 0.47
C SER A 128 13.80 3.54 0.83
N VAL A 129 12.48 3.58 0.93
CA VAL A 129 11.62 2.43 1.20
C VAL A 129 11.76 1.34 0.13
N THR A 130 11.86 1.73 -1.14
CA THR A 130 12.09 0.78 -2.22
C THR A 130 13.41 0.03 -2.02
N ARG A 131 14.50 0.71 -1.65
CA ARG A 131 15.79 0.05 -1.34
C ARG A 131 15.69 -0.91 -0.16
N GLN A 132 14.96 -0.56 0.90
CA GLN A 132 14.74 -1.41 2.07
C GLN A 132 13.96 -2.68 1.70
N VAL A 133 12.90 -2.52 0.91
CA VAL A 133 12.12 -3.67 0.40
C VAL A 133 13.02 -4.58 -0.45
N ILE A 134 13.86 -4.02 -1.32
CA ILE A 134 14.82 -4.78 -2.12
C ILE A 134 15.84 -5.49 -1.19
N ALA A 135 16.43 -4.79 -0.22
CA ALA A 135 17.39 -5.37 0.72
C ALA A 135 16.78 -6.51 1.55
N ALA A 136 15.58 -6.31 2.08
CA ALA A 136 14.83 -7.37 2.75
C ALA A 136 14.46 -8.52 1.79
N ALA A 137 14.30 -8.21 0.53
CA ALA A 137 14.07 -9.17 -0.53
C ALA A 137 15.32 -10.00 -0.86
N THR A 138 16.50 -9.45 -0.74
CA THR A 138 17.75 -10.14 -1.08
C THR A 138 18.44 -10.80 0.12
N GLY A 139 18.08 -10.44 1.36
CA GLY A 139 18.72 -10.91 2.59
C GLY A 139 18.09 -12.11 3.31
N GLY A 140 17.02 -12.70 2.79
CA GLY A 140 16.23 -13.71 3.50
C GLY A 140 16.13 -15.07 2.81
N SER A 141 17.10 -15.96 3.04
CA SER A 141 16.94 -17.38 2.77
C SER A 141 16.40 -18.08 4.03
N GLY A 142 15.09 -18.40 4.06
CA GLY A 142 14.43 -19.13 5.15
C GLY A 142 13.39 -20.12 4.62
N PRO A 143 12.88 -21.07 5.42
CA PRO A 143 12.14 -22.27 5.03
C PRO A 143 10.72 -22.04 4.46
N ALA A 144 10.44 -20.89 3.84
CA ALA A 144 9.14 -20.54 3.27
C ALA A 144 8.90 -21.11 1.85
N LEU A 145 9.94 -21.62 1.18
CA LEU A 145 9.93 -22.08 -0.21
C LEU A 145 8.80 -23.05 -0.60
N PRO A 146 8.51 -24.14 0.15
CA PRO A 146 7.49 -25.09 -0.27
C PRO A 146 6.08 -24.51 -0.21
N ARG A 147 5.77 -23.75 0.84
CA ARG A 147 4.44 -23.13 1.04
C ARG A 147 4.17 -22.01 0.04
N ALA A 148 5.16 -21.17 -0.21
CA ALA A 148 5.03 -20.09 -1.20
C ALA A 148 4.84 -20.63 -2.62
N ARG A 149 5.51 -21.72 -2.99
CA ARG A 149 5.30 -22.40 -4.28
C ARG A 149 3.92 -23.02 -4.41
N GLU A 150 3.39 -23.62 -3.34
CA GLU A 150 2.03 -24.16 -3.33
C GLU A 150 0.98 -23.03 -3.51
N GLU A 151 1.17 -21.91 -2.83
CA GLU A 151 0.28 -20.74 -2.98
C GLU A 151 0.30 -20.19 -4.41
N LEU A 152 1.49 -20.02 -5.00
CA LEU A 152 1.63 -19.57 -6.39
C LEU A 152 1.11 -20.61 -7.41
N GLY A 153 1.10 -21.88 -7.07
CA GLY A 153 0.50 -22.95 -7.88
C GLY A 153 -1.01 -22.80 -8.11
N ARG A 154 -1.68 -21.91 -7.37
CA ARG A 154 -3.10 -21.57 -7.59
C ARG A 154 -3.32 -20.58 -8.73
N LEU A 155 -2.25 -19.92 -9.18
CA LEU A 155 -2.29 -18.99 -10.30
C LEU A 155 -2.28 -19.78 -11.62
N THR A 156 -2.98 -19.24 -12.62
CA THR A 156 -2.80 -19.70 -14.00
C THR A 156 -1.41 -19.26 -14.49
N GLU A 157 -0.91 -19.89 -15.55
CA GLU A 157 0.38 -19.53 -16.16
C GLU A 157 0.44 -18.02 -16.47
N ARG A 158 -0.64 -17.46 -17.01
CA ARG A 158 -0.71 -16.04 -17.35
C ARG A 158 -0.76 -15.11 -16.13
N GLU A 159 -1.43 -15.53 -15.07
CA GLU A 159 -1.42 -14.79 -13.80
C GLU A 159 -0.03 -14.87 -13.14
N LEU A 160 0.66 -16.00 -13.24
CA LEU A 160 2.01 -16.15 -12.70
C LEU A 160 3.01 -15.23 -13.45
N GLU A 161 2.95 -15.17 -14.78
CA GLU A 161 3.75 -14.22 -15.56
C GLU A 161 3.53 -12.79 -15.09
N VAL A 162 2.27 -12.36 -14.93
CA VAL A 162 1.95 -11.01 -14.40
C VAL A 162 2.48 -10.83 -12.98
N ALA A 163 2.36 -11.84 -12.10
CA ALA A 163 2.86 -11.77 -10.73
C ALA A 163 4.39 -11.61 -10.69
N VAL A 164 5.13 -12.29 -11.55
CA VAL A 164 6.60 -12.15 -11.68
C VAL A 164 6.98 -10.74 -12.16
N GLU A 165 6.27 -10.20 -13.14
CA GLU A 165 6.51 -8.83 -13.61
C GLU A 165 6.18 -7.77 -12.54
N VAL A 166 5.14 -8.02 -11.74
CA VAL A 166 4.84 -7.22 -10.53
C VAL A 166 5.98 -7.27 -9.54
N ALA A 167 6.56 -8.45 -9.33
CA ALA A 167 7.68 -8.64 -8.41
C ALA A 167 8.99 -7.96 -8.89
N HIS A 168 9.16 -7.77 -10.19
CA HIS A 168 10.22 -6.93 -10.75
C HIS A 168 9.95 -5.41 -10.60
N GLY A 169 8.86 -5.02 -9.96
CA GLY A 169 8.53 -3.60 -9.70
C GLY A 169 7.96 -2.83 -10.89
N ARG A 170 7.55 -3.52 -11.98
CA ARG A 170 7.08 -2.86 -13.19
C ARG A 170 5.68 -2.29 -13.05
N SER A 171 5.44 -1.14 -13.64
CA SER A 171 4.11 -0.52 -13.76
C SER A 171 3.19 -1.36 -14.64
N ASN A 172 1.87 -1.15 -14.52
CA ASN A 172 0.89 -1.86 -15.36
C ASN A 172 1.09 -1.59 -16.86
N ALA A 173 1.61 -0.42 -17.24
CA ALA A 173 1.92 -0.09 -18.63
C ALA A 173 3.10 -0.91 -19.15
N GLU A 174 4.20 -0.99 -18.37
CA GLU A 174 5.38 -1.80 -18.72
C GLU A 174 5.05 -3.29 -18.78
N ILE A 175 4.22 -3.80 -17.86
CA ILE A 175 3.74 -5.18 -17.88
C ILE A 175 2.91 -5.44 -19.16
N ALA A 176 2.01 -4.51 -19.50
CA ALA A 176 1.19 -4.62 -20.70
C ALA A 176 2.04 -4.72 -21.97
N GLU A 177 3.06 -3.89 -22.09
CA GLU A 177 4.00 -3.91 -23.22
C GLU A 177 4.78 -5.22 -23.29
N ARG A 178 5.36 -5.65 -22.18
CA ARG A 178 6.20 -6.87 -22.13
C ARG A 178 5.43 -8.16 -22.40
N LEU A 179 4.23 -8.26 -21.86
CA LEU A 179 3.39 -9.45 -21.99
C LEU A 179 2.39 -9.38 -23.17
N TYR A 180 2.50 -8.35 -24.01
CA TYR A 180 1.59 -8.14 -25.15
C TYR A 180 0.12 -8.15 -24.75
N MET A 181 -0.22 -7.39 -23.70
CA MET A 181 -1.57 -7.26 -23.16
C MET A 181 -2.05 -5.80 -23.20
N SER A 182 -3.36 -5.59 -23.02
CA SER A 182 -3.86 -4.25 -22.67
C SER A 182 -3.61 -3.96 -21.18
N VAL A 183 -3.46 -2.68 -20.82
CA VAL A 183 -3.38 -2.25 -19.42
C VAL A 183 -4.61 -2.69 -18.62
N ALA A 184 -5.79 -2.70 -19.24
CA ALA A 184 -7.02 -3.19 -18.63
C ALA A 184 -6.93 -4.69 -18.30
N THR A 185 -6.34 -5.49 -19.20
CA THR A 185 -6.11 -6.93 -18.98
C THR A 185 -5.13 -7.17 -17.84
N VAL A 186 -4.05 -6.37 -17.75
CA VAL A 186 -3.09 -6.46 -16.64
C VAL A 186 -3.79 -6.16 -15.30
N LYS A 187 -4.57 -5.07 -15.22
CA LYS A 187 -5.35 -4.74 -14.01
C LYS A 187 -6.29 -5.87 -13.59
N ALA A 188 -7.00 -6.46 -14.55
CA ALA A 188 -7.90 -7.59 -14.28
C ALA A 188 -7.14 -8.83 -13.76
N ASN A 189 -5.96 -9.14 -14.30
CA ASN A 189 -5.12 -10.22 -13.79
C ASN A 189 -4.63 -9.93 -12.37
N ILE A 190 -4.16 -8.71 -12.08
CA ILE A 190 -3.72 -8.30 -10.73
C ILE A 190 -4.85 -8.47 -9.71
N THR A 191 -6.08 -8.08 -10.04
CA THR A 191 -7.25 -8.28 -9.17
C THR A 191 -7.50 -9.77 -8.88
N ARG A 192 -7.38 -10.65 -9.90
CA ARG A 192 -7.53 -12.10 -9.70
C ARG A 192 -6.38 -12.68 -8.88
N ILE A 193 -5.14 -12.21 -9.10
CA ILE A 193 -3.96 -12.61 -8.32
C ILE A 193 -4.18 -12.27 -6.85
N PHE A 194 -4.65 -11.06 -6.53
CA PHE A 194 -4.96 -10.67 -5.16
C PHE A 194 -5.97 -11.62 -4.52
N ALA A 195 -7.08 -11.89 -5.20
CA ALA A 195 -8.11 -12.80 -4.71
C ALA A 195 -7.60 -14.23 -4.48
N LYS A 196 -6.78 -14.77 -5.40
CA LYS A 196 -6.25 -16.14 -5.30
C LYS A 196 -5.17 -16.31 -4.25
N LEU A 197 -4.33 -15.29 -4.06
CA LEU A 197 -3.22 -15.32 -3.10
C LEU A 197 -3.60 -14.79 -1.72
N GLY A 198 -4.81 -14.22 -1.55
CA GLY A 198 -5.22 -13.56 -0.31
C GLY A 198 -4.32 -12.37 0.00
N THR A 199 -4.05 -11.53 -1.00
CA THR A 199 -3.19 -10.34 -0.88
C THR A 199 -4.00 -9.09 -1.18
N ASP A 200 -3.64 -7.98 -0.53
CA ASP A 200 -4.35 -6.70 -0.65
C ASP A 200 -3.59 -5.69 -1.51
N ASN A 201 -2.31 -5.93 -1.75
CA ASN A 201 -1.48 -5.06 -2.56
C ASN A 201 -0.39 -5.82 -3.34
N ARG A 202 0.21 -5.13 -4.31
CA ARG A 202 1.22 -5.74 -5.20
C ARG A 202 2.56 -6.03 -4.51
N VAL A 203 2.85 -5.38 -3.37
CA VAL A 203 4.07 -5.66 -2.59
C VAL A 203 3.97 -7.04 -1.95
N GLN A 204 2.79 -7.40 -1.41
CA GLN A 204 2.54 -8.74 -0.89
C GLN A 204 2.67 -9.82 -1.99
N VAL A 205 2.21 -9.54 -3.21
CA VAL A 205 2.42 -10.43 -4.37
C VAL A 205 3.90 -10.60 -4.66
N ALA A 206 4.66 -9.51 -4.72
CA ALA A 206 6.10 -9.53 -4.96
C ALA A 206 6.84 -10.34 -3.89
N MET A 207 6.46 -10.21 -2.62
CA MET A 207 7.03 -10.99 -1.53
C MET A 207 6.77 -12.49 -1.71
N LYS A 208 5.54 -12.89 -2.06
CA LYS A 208 5.19 -14.30 -2.30
C LYS A 208 5.96 -14.90 -3.48
N VAL A 209 6.12 -14.16 -4.57
CA VAL A 209 6.91 -14.58 -5.74
C VAL A 209 8.37 -14.81 -5.36
N ARG A 210 8.95 -13.89 -4.58
CA ARG A 210 10.30 -14.04 -4.04
C ARG A 210 10.42 -15.25 -3.11
N ASP A 211 9.52 -15.38 -2.13
CA ASP A 211 9.55 -16.45 -1.14
C ASP A 211 9.41 -17.85 -1.80
N ALA A 212 8.87 -17.89 -3.02
CA ALA A 212 8.84 -19.08 -3.87
C ALA A 212 10.11 -19.31 -4.71
N GLY A 213 11.07 -18.37 -4.68
CA GLY A 213 12.33 -18.45 -5.43
C GLY A 213 12.14 -18.26 -6.93
N LEU A 214 11.21 -17.40 -7.36
CA LEU A 214 10.93 -17.07 -8.77
C LEU A 214 11.46 -15.69 -9.20
N LEU A 215 12.27 -15.07 -8.36
CA LEU A 215 13.03 -13.85 -8.67
C LEU A 215 14.50 -14.15 -8.75
#